data_eec640f8f24984b814c4a8947ec62baa
#
_entry.id   eec640f8f24984b814c4a8947ec62baa
#
_cell.length_a   1.000
_cell.length_b   1.000
_cell.length_c   1.000
_cell.angle_alpha   90.00
_cell.angle_beta   90.00
_cell.angle_gamma   90.00
#
_symmetry.space_group_name_H-M   'P 1'
#
loop_
_entity.id
_entity.type
_entity.pdbx_description
1 polymer ?
#
loop_
_entity_poly.entity_id
_entity_poly.type
_entity_poly.pdbx_seq_one_letter_code
_entity_poly.pdbx_strand_id
1 'polypeptide(L)'
;VKGALWAPSAGVCWPFGAAIAFAQCAVQNGAEVIRDCKVLGFVKEDGKITGVETNKGTIAAKYVVNAAGVYADEIAKLAGDDTFTITPRKGEYILFDKTACSSLVYGVVFPTPTKKSKGILVCTTTHGNTFIGPNANEQDSKEDKAVTTAGMNEIIASAKKLIPNLPMGAAITEFAGLRAVSSTGDFV
;
A
#
# COMPACT_ATOMS: atom_id res chain seq x y z
N VAL A 1 17.80 24.78 -3.49
CA VAL A 1 18.37 23.50 -3.04
C VAL A 1 19.88 23.67 -2.90
N LYS A 2 20.45 23.34 -1.72
CA LYS A 2 21.90 23.42 -1.48
C LYS A 2 22.64 22.13 -1.89
N GLY A 3 21.95 21.04 -2.02
CA GLY A 3 22.48 19.73 -2.38
C GLY A 3 21.41 18.64 -2.33
N ALA A 4 21.75 17.46 -2.82
CA ALA A 4 20.91 16.26 -2.79
C ALA A 4 21.78 15.02 -2.60
N LEU A 5 21.20 13.99 -2.00
CA LEU A 5 21.78 12.65 -1.94
C LEU A 5 21.27 11.86 -3.14
N TRP A 6 22.20 11.30 -3.91
CA TRP A 6 21.89 10.43 -5.04
C TRP A 6 22.24 8.98 -4.71
N ALA A 7 21.29 8.07 -4.96
CA ALA A 7 21.44 6.63 -4.75
C ALA A 7 21.35 5.90 -6.11
N PRO A 8 22.47 5.73 -6.83
CA PRO A 8 22.46 5.19 -8.20
C PRO A 8 22.09 3.71 -8.27
N SER A 9 22.25 2.97 -7.18
CA SER A 9 21.90 1.54 -7.09
C SER A 9 20.45 1.28 -6.69
N ALA A 10 19.68 2.33 -6.35
CA ALA A 10 18.26 2.20 -6.05
C ALA A 10 17.44 2.05 -7.35
N GLY A 11 16.26 1.43 -7.23
CA GLY A 11 15.37 1.23 -8.35
C GLY A 11 13.91 1.32 -7.95
N VAL A 12 13.04 1.29 -8.95
CA VAL A 12 11.59 1.17 -8.77
C VAL A 12 11.13 -0.21 -9.23
N CYS A 13 10.20 -0.80 -8.52
CA CYS A 13 9.54 -2.02 -8.95
C CYS A 13 8.03 -1.78 -9.10
N TRP A 14 7.40 -2.61 -9.90
CA TRP A 14 5.96 -2.63 -10.04
C TRP A 14 5.36 -3.64 -9.04
N PRO A 15 4.79 -3.17 -7.90
CA PRO A 15 4.38 -4.06 -6.81
C PRO A 15 3.25 -5.02 -7.21
N PHE A 16 2.33 -4.60 -8.08
CA PHE A 16 1.27 -5.48 -8.60
C PHE A 16 1.84 -6.63 -9.41
N GLY A 17 2.80 -6.36 -10.31
CA GLY A 17 3.47 -7.40 -11.09
C GLY A 17 4.27 -8.36 -10.21
N ALA A 18 4.94 -7.84 -9.19
CA ALA A 18 5.65 -8.68 -8.22
C ALA A 18 4.70 -9.61 -7.47
N ALA A 19 3.57 -9.08 -6.95
CA ALA A 19 2.56 -9.88 -6.25
C ALA A 19 1.95 -10.97 -7.17
N ILE A 20 1.64 -10.62 -8.42
CA ILE A 20 1.11 -11.57 -9.42
C ILE A 20 2.15 -12.66 -9.71
N ALA A 21 3.42 -12.30 -9.89
CA ALA A 21 4.47 -13.26 -10.19
C ALA A 21 4.68 -14.25 -9.01
N PHE A 22 4.64 -13.76 -7.76
CA PHE A 22 4.69 -14.64 -6.59
C PHE A 22 3.49 -15.58 -6.52
N ALA A 23 2.27 -15.07 -6.78
CA ALA A 23 1.08 -15.91 -6.80
C ALA A 23 1.13 -16.97 -7.91
N GLN A 24 1.58 -16.60 -9.11
CA GLN A 24 1.76 -17.53 -10.22
C GLN A 24 2.80 -18.60 -9.89
N CYS A 25 3.94 -18.21 -9.32
CA CYS A 25 4.95 -19.14 -8.87
C CYS A 25 4.41 -20.11 -7.81
N ALA A 26 3.65 -19.61 -6.83
CA ALA A 26 3.04 -20.44 -5.80
C ALA A 26 2.08 -21.49 -6.42
N VAL A 27 1.21 -21.06 -7.34
CA VAL A 27 0.27 -21.97 -8.03
C VAL A 27 1.02 -23.02 -8.85
N GLN A 28 2.08 -22.65 -9.57
CA GLN A 28 2.92 -23.60 -10.30
C GLN A 28 3.60 -24.64 -9.38
N ASN A 29 3.80 -24.30 -8.11
CA ASN A 29 4.35 -25.19 -7.08
C ASN A 29 3.26 -25.88 -6.23
N GLY A 30 2.01 -25.89 -6.68
CA GLY A 30 0.92 -26.65 -6.08
C GLY A 30 0.08 -25.91 -5.02
N ALA A 31 0.29 -24.59 -4.86
CA ALA A 31 -0.59 -23.79 -4.00
C ALA A 31 -1.93 -23.51 -4.69
N GLU A 32 -2.99 -23.40 -3.90
CA GLU A 32 -4.30 -22.95 -4.36
C GLU A 32 -4.53 -21.50 -4.01
N VAL A 33 -5.09 -20.72 -4.94
CA VAL A 33 -5.58 -19.35 -4.71
C VAL A 33 -7.11 -19.39 -4.73
N ILE A 34 -7.72 -19.30 -3.58
CA ILE A 34 -9.17 -19.31 -3.42
C ILE A 34 -9.68 -17.90 -3.28
N ARG A 35 -10.24 -17.35 -4.38
CA ARG A 35 -10.83 -15.99 -4.39
C ARG A 35 -12.23 -16.00 -3.78
N ASP A 36 -12.72 -14.82 -3.37
CA ASP A 36 -14.05 -14.65 -2.77
C ASP A 36 -14.27 -15.60 -1.58
N CYS A 37 -13.21 -15.83 -0.82
CA CYS A 37 -13.16 -16.70 0.33
C CYS A 37 -12.90 -15.87 1.59
N LYS A 38 -13.96 -15.57 2.33
CA LYS A 38 -13.90 -14.78 3.55
C LYS A 38 -13.65 -15.69 4.74
N VAL A 39 -12.65 -15.38 5.56
CA VAL A 39 -12.41 -16.01 6.85
C VAL A 39 -13.50 -15.54 7.83
N LEU A 40 -14.14 -16.50 8.50
CA LEU A 40 -15.21 -16.29 9.47
C LEU A 40 -14.79 -16.64 10.90
N GLY A 41 -13.80 -17.54 11.04
CA GLY A 41 -13.32 -18.02 12.33
C GLY A 41 -12.19 -19.03 12.18
N PHE A 42 -11.86 -19.66 13.29
CA PHE A 42 -10.81 -20.68 13.37
C PHE A 42 -11.29 -21.89 14.12
N VAL A 43 -10.98 -23.08 13.62
CA VAL A 43 -11.12 -24.34 14.35
C VAL A 43 -9.95 -24.46 15.31
N LYS A 44 -10.24 -24.76 16.58
CA LYS A 44 -9.24 -24.94 17.62
C LYS A 44 -9.42 -26.29 18.32
N GLU A 45 -8.30 -26.98 18.52
CA GLU A 45 -8.22 -28.21 19.30
C GLU A 45 -7.04 -28.06 20.27
N ASP A 46 -7.29 -28.36 21.54
CA ASP A 46 -6.28 -28.23 22.62
C ASP A 46 -5.54 -26.89 22.63
N GLY A 47 -6.27 -25.78 22.34
CA GLY A 47 -5.72 -24.43 22.30
C GLY A 47 -4.90 -24.10 21.05
N LYS A 48 -4.79 -25.00 20.09
CA LYS A 48 -4.09 -24.79 18.80
C LYS A 48 -5.07 -24.62 17.67
N ILE A 49 -4.75 -23.74 16.72
CA ILE A 49 -5.50 -23.62 15.48
C ILE A 49 -5.19 -24.82 14.61
N THR A 50 -6.25 -25.55 14.20
CA THR A 50 -6.17 -26.74 13.32
C THR A 50 -6.87 -26.49 11.99
N GLY A 51 -7.58 -25.37 11.84
CA GLY A 51 -8.26 -25.03 10.60
C GLY A 51 -8.80 -23.62 10.59
N VAL A 52 -9.26 -23.22 9.41
CA VAL A 52 -9.87 -21.91 9.14
C VAL A 52 -11.30 -22.12 8.66
N GLU A 53 -12.25 -21.48 9.31
CA GLU A 53 -13.65 -21.45 8.89
C GLU A 53 -13.85 -20.34 7.87
N THR A 54 -14.45 -20.65 6.73
CA THR A 54 -14.70 -19.72 5.64
C THR A 54 -16.14 -19.79 5.13
N ASN A 55 -16.53 -18.79 4.33
CA ASN A 55 -17.82 -18.83 3.62
C ASN A 55 -17.90 -19.92 2.54
N LYS A 56 -16.81 -20.67 2.30
CA LYS A 56 -16.73 -21.79 1.35
C LYS A 56 -16.50 -23.14 2.03
N GLY A 57 -16.57 -23.18 3.34
CA GLY A 57 -16.32 -24.39 4.15
C GLY A 57 -15.05 -24.23 5.00
N THR A 58 -14.75 -25.31 5.71
CA THR A 58 -13.60 -25.38 6.61
C THR A 58 -12.36 -25.90 5.89
N ILE A 59 -11.24 -25.25 6.07
CA ILE A 59 -9.94 -25.62 5.50
C ILE A 59 -9.04 -26.06 6.65
N ALA A 60 -8.66 -27.34 6.69
CA ALA A 60 -7.68 -27.83 7.67
C ALA A 60 -6.28 -27.30 7.36
N ALA A 61 -5.56 -26.84 8.38
CA ALA A 61 -4.23 -26.28 8.22
C ALA A 61 -3.37 -26.52 9.47
N LYS A 62 -2.11 -26.86 9.25
CA LYS A 62 -1.10 -26.97 10.33
C LYS A 62 -0.60 -25.61 10.80
N TYR A 63 -0.56 -24.65 9.90
CA TYR A 63 -0.13 -23.27 10.14
C TYR A 63 -1.05 -22.33 9.39
N VAL A 64 -1.36 -21.20 10.01
CA VAL A 64 -2.13 -20.11 9.40
C VAL A 64 -1.32 -18.83 9.49
N VAL A 65 -1.15 -18.15 8.36
CA VAL A 65 -0.47 -16.85 8.29
C VAL A 65 -1.52 -15.76 8.07
N ASN A 66 -1.60 -14.83 9.01
CA ASN A 66 -2.45 -13.67 8.89
C ASN A 66 -1.71 -12.57 8.10
N ALA A 67 -2.09 -12.38 6.85
CA ALA A 67 -1.56 -11.32 5.98
C ALA A 67 -2.69 -10.42 5.46
N ALA A 68 -3.71 -10.16 6.30
CA ALA A 68 -4.95 -9.50 5.91
C ALA A 68 -4.85 -7.96 5.78
N GLY A 69 -3.65 -7.38 5.83
CA GLY A 69 -3.44 -5.94 5.65
C GLY A 69 -4.20 -5.11 6.67
N VAL A 70 -5.06 -4.19 6.23
CA VAL A 70 -5.83 -3.32 7.13
C VAL A 70 -6.83 -4.08 8.01
N TYR A 71 -7.10 -5.35 7.74
CA TYR A 71 -7.98 -6.21 8.52
C TYR A 71 -7.24 -7.21 9.43
N ALA A 72 -5.91 -7.09 9.53
CA ALA A 72 -5.12 -8.06 10.28
C ALA A 72 -5.51 -8.14 11.77
N ASP A 73 -5.89 -7.04 12.39
CA ASP A 73 -6.38 -7.00 13.76
C ASP A 73 -7.75 -7.70 13.92
N GLU A 74 -8.62 -7.62 12.92
CA GLU A 74 -9.92 -8.32 12.95
C GLU A 74 -9.73 -9.84 12.83
N ILE A 75 -8.84 -10.28 11.97
CA ILE A 75 -8.48 -11.69 11.86
C ILE A 75 -7.78 -12.21 13.12
N ALA A 76 -6.89 -11.40 13.72
CA ALA A 76 -6.25 -11.74 15.00
C ALA A 76 -7.28 -11.91 16.12
N LYS A 77 -8.27 -11.01 16.22
CA LYS A 77 -9.37 -11.12 17.19
C LYS A 77 -10.19 -12.41 17.03
N LEU A 78 -10.46 -12.84 15.80
CA LEU A 78 -11.11 -14.15 15.55
C LEU A 78 -10.27 -15.31 16.09
N ALA A 79 -8.95 -15.17 16.07
CA ALA A 79 -8.02 -16.13 16.67
C ALA A 79 -7.89 -16.00 18.20
N GLY A 80 -8.47 -14.97 18.81
CA GLY A 80 -8.41 -14.70 20.25
C GLY A 80 -7.26 -13.81 20.67
N ASP A 81 -6.64 -13.10 19.72
CA ASP A 81 -5.60 -12.11 19.98
C ASP A 81 -6.16 -10.70 19.71
N ASP A 82 -6.22 -9.88 20.74
CA ASP A 82 -6.66 -8.47 20.72
C ASP A 82 -5.57 -7.49 21.15
N THR A 83 -4.31 -7.92 21.09
CA THR A 83 -3.16 -7.16 21.59
C THR A 83 -2.81 -5.93 20.75
N PHE A 84 -3.30 -5.86 19.52
CA PHE A 84 -3.08 -4.72 18.63
C PHE A 84 -4.32 -4.32 17.85
N THR A 85 -4.32 -3.09 17.33
CA THR A 85 -5.32 -2.57 16.40
C THR A 85 -4.65 -1.97 15.18
N ILE A 86 -5.36 -1.97 14.05
CA ILE A 86 -4.89 -1.36 12.80
C ILE A 86 -5.71 -0.10 12.52
N THR A 87 -5.01 1.02 12.43
CA THR A 87 -5.57 2.28 11.93
C THR A 87 -5.20 2.44 10.45
N PRO A 88 -6.17 2.57 9.54
CA PRO A 88 -5.88 2.81 8.13
C PRO A 88 -5.27 4.20 7.94
N ARG A 89 -4.18 4.29 7.18
CA ARG A 89 -3.59 5.56 6.75
C ARG A 89 -3.75 5.68 5.25
N LYS A 90 -4.62 6.60 4.82
CA LYS A 90 -4.88 6.87 3.40
C LYS A 90 -3.70 7.61 2.80
N GLY A 91 -3.25 7.12 1.64
CA GLY A 91 -2.32 7.78 0.75
C GLY A 91 -2.99 8.02 -0.60
N GLU A 92 -3.08 9.28 -0.99
CA GLU A 92 -3.69 9.72 -2.24
C GLU A 92 -2.60 10.04 -3.25
N TYR A 93 -2.90 9.84 -4.55
CA TYR A 93 -1.94 9.97 -5.65
C TYR A 93 -2.58 10.62 -6.86
N ILE A 94 -1.75 11.30 -7.65
CA ILE A 94 -2.09 11.76 -9.00
C ILE A 94 -1.11 11.13 -9.98
N LEU A 95 -1.61 10.50 -11.03
CA LEU A 95 -0.84 9.91 -12.12
C LEU A 95 -0.88 10.82 -13.34
N PHE A 96 0.27 11.02 -13.99
CA PHE A 96 0.44 11.85 -15.16
C PHE A 96 0.75 11.01 -16.40
N ASP A 97 0.37 11.55 -17.56
CA ASP A 97 0.73 10.98 -18.84
C ASP A 97 2.26 10.94 -19.03
N LYS A 98 2.74 9.80 -19.53
CA LYS A 98 4.19 9.58 -19.70
C LYS A 98 4.81 10.51 -20.74
N THR A 99 4.06 10.87 -21.79
CA THR A 99 4.60 11.71 -22.87
C THR A 99 4.88 13.13 -22.43
N ALA A 100 4.04 13.65 -21.51
CA ALA A 100 4.22 14.99 -20.92
C ALA A 100 5.29 15.04 -19.81
N CYS A 101 5.65 13.90 -19.23
CA CYS A 101 6.50 13.84 -18.04
C CYS A 101 7.81 13.06 -18.24
N SER A 102 8.06 12.48 -19.41
CA SER A 102 9.18 11.57 -19.67
C SER A 102 10.58 12.17 -19.42
N SER A 103 10.71 13.49 -19.49
CA SER A 103 11.97 14.21 -19.25
C SER A 103 12.05 14.90 -17.90
N LEU A 104 11.00 14.86 -17.09
CA LEU A 104 10.94 15.63 -15.83
C LEU A 104 11.66 14.94 -14.69
N VAL A 105 11.54 13.63 -14.58
CA VAL A 105 12.07 12.85 -13.43
C VAL A 105 12.53 11.49 -13.90
N TYR A 106 13.75 11.12 -13.50
CA TYR A 106 14.29 9.75 -13.64
C TYR A 106 14.43 9.15 -12.24
N GLY A 107 13.47 8.29 -11.83
CA GLY A 107 13.49 7.63 -10.54
C GLY A 107 12.54 8.28 -9.52
N VAL A 108 12.98 8.41 -8.28
CA VAL A 108 12.17 8.90 -7.16
C VAL A 108 12.82 10.13 -6.54
N VAL A 109 12.11 11.24 -6.52
CA VAL A 109 12.53 12.47 -5.84
C VAL A 109 11.84 12.56 -4.49
N PHE A 110 12.65 12.56 -3.43
CA PHE A 110 12.21 12.72 -2.05
C PHE A 110 12.42 14.18 -1.59
N PRO A 111 11.50 14.79 -0.86
CA PRO A 111 11.80 15.96 -0.06
C PRO A 111 12.66 15.57 1.14
N THR A 112 13.15 16.55 1.87
CA THR A 112 13.75 16.32 3.19
C THR A 112 12.69 15.69 4.12
N PRO A 113 12.99 14.53 4.76
CA PRO A 113 12.02 13.87 5.61
C PRO A 113 11.65 14.72 6.82
N THR A 114 10.42 14.56 7.28
CA THR A 114 9.92 15.17 8.51
C THR A 114 9.71 14.12 9.59
N LYS A 115 9.46 14.53 10.84
CA LYS A 115 9.11 13.59 11.91
C LYS A 115 7.83 12.78 11.61
N LYS A 116 6.93 13.28 10.79
CA LYS A 116 5.64 12.64 10.47
C LYS A 116 5.70 11.69 9.29
N SER A 117 6.51 11.99 8.27
CA SER A 117 6.54 11.18 7.05
C SER A 117 7.77 11.47 6.20
N LYS A 118 7.98 10.63 5.18
CA LYS A 118 8.95 10.83 4.10
C LYS A 118 8.63 12.05 3.22
N GLY A 119 7.45 12.63 3.40
CA GLY A 119 6.91 13.67 2.53
C GLY A 119 6.29 13.11 1.24
N ILE A 120 5.73 14.01 0.45
CA ILE A 120 5.10 13.69 -0.82
C ILE A 120 6.20 13.58 -1.88
N LEU A 121 6.21 12.48 -2.61
CA LEU A 121 7.22 12.13 -3.59
C LEU A 121 6.79 12.53 -5.00
N VAL A 122 7.77 12.70 -5.88
CA VAL A 122 7.59 12.67 -7.33
C VAL A 122 8.35 11.47 -7.85
N CYS A 123 7.66 10.54 -8.50
CA CYS A 123 8.23 9.25 -8.85
C CYS A 123 7.87 8.85 -10.29
N THR A 124 8.83 8.25 -10.98
CA THR A 124 8.57 7.60 -12.27
C THR A 124 8.18 6.15 -12.04
N THR A 125 7.12 5.68 -12.71
CA THR A 125 6.71 4.28 -12.71
C THR A 125 7.62 3.44 -13.62
N THR A 126 7.56 2.11 -13.48
CA THR A 126 8.25 1.18 -14.40
C THR A 126 7.75 1.27 -15.86
N HIS A 127 6.58 1.88 -16.09
CA HIS A 127 5.99 2.09 -17.42
C HIS A 127 6.24 3.48 -17.99
N GLY A 128 7.01 4.32 -17.28
CA GLY A 128 7.40 5.65 -17.73
C GLY A 128 6.42 6.77 -17.38
N ASN A 129 5.32 6.48 -16.69
CA ASN A 129 4.44 7.51 -16.15
C ASN A 129 5.08 8.18 -14.93
N THR A 130 4.74 9.42 -14.68
CA THR A 130 5.08 10.08 -13.42
C THR A 130 3.86 10.08 -12.49
N PHE A 131 4.06 9.87 -11.21
CA PHE A 131 3.04 10.11 -10.20
C PHE A 131 3.57 10.98 -9.06
N ILE A 132 2.66 11.67 -8.39
CA ILE A 132 2.92 12.44 -7.19
C ILE A 132 2.10 11.89 -6.04
N GLY A 133 2.68 11.90 -4.85
CA GLY A 133 2.10 11.30 -3.64
C GLY A 133 3.08 10.34 -2.96
N PRO A 134 2.59 9.60 -1.95
CA PRO A 134 1.32 9.81 -1.27
C PRO A 134 1.37 10.93 -0.24
N ASN A 135 0.20 11.46 0.14
CA ASN A 135 0.03 12.06 1.44
C ASN A 135 -0.14 10.96 2.52
N ALA A 136 -0.48 11.32 3.76
CA ALA A 136 -0.57 10.36 4.86
C ALA A 136 -1.62 10.81 5.88
N ASN A 137 -2.88 10.48 5.63
CA ASN A 137 -4.02 10.88 6.44
C ASN A 137 -4.65 9.66 7.12
N GLU A 138 -4.65 9.64 8.45
CA GLU A 138 -5.31 8.58 9.22
C GLU A 138 -6.82 8.75 9.13
N GLN A 139 -7.53 7.62 9.13
CA GLN A 139 -8.99 7.54 9.07
C GLN A 139 -9.50 6.29 9.79
N ASP A 140 -10.78 6.29 10.14
CA ASP A 140 -11.40 5.14 10.81
C ASP A 140 -11.85 4.06 9.80
N SER A 141 -12.30 4.48 8.63
CA SER A 141 -12.82 3.54 7.63
C SER A 141 -11.70 2.75 6.96
N LYS A 142 -11.81 1.43 7.02
CA LYS A 142 -10.93 0.48 6.30
C LYS A 142 -11.33 0.29 4.83
N GLU A 143 -12.42 0.91 4.38
CA GLU A 143 -12.98 0.78 3.03
C GLU A 143 -12.87 2.05 2.19
N ASP A 144 -12.92 3.23 2.83
CA ASP A 144 -12.93 4.50 2.11
C ASP A 144 -11.60 4.78 1.42
N LYS A 145 -11.61 4.72 0.10
CA LYS A 145 -10.50 5.06 -0.81
C LYS A 145 -10.85 6.26 -1.70
N ALA A 146 -11.87 7.02 -1.34
CA ALA A 146 -12.21 8.24 -2.08
C ALA A 146 -11.06 9.25 -1.98
N VAL A 147 -10.75 9.86 -3.10
CA VAL A 147 -9.79 10.95 -3.20
C VAL A 147 -10.49 12.24 -2.77
N THR A 148 -9.77 13.10 -2.04
CA THR A 148 -10.33 14.33 -1.50
C THR A 148 -9.70 15.57 -2.15
N THR A 149 -10.48 16.63 -2.33
CA THR A 149 -9.97 17.91 -2.82
C THR A 149 -8.85 18.45 -1.91
N ALA A 150 -8.97 18.27 -0.60
CA ALA A 150 -7.95 18.71 0.35
C ALA A 150 -6.64 17.94 0.16
N GLY A 151 -6.71 16.60 0.03
CA GLY A 151 -5.56 15.74 -0.21
C GLY A 151 -4.88 16.05 -1.55
N MET A 152 -5.66 16.27 -2.60
CA MET A 152 -5.11 16.67 -3.90
C MET A 152 -4.38 18.01 -3.83
N ASN A 153 -4.95 19.01 -3.19
CA ASN A 153 -4.31 20.31 -3.01
C ASN A 153 -2.99 20.20 -2.22
N GLU A 154 -2.97 19.38 -1.15
CA GLU A 154 -1.76 19.08 -0.38
C GLU A 154 -0.66 18.47 -1.24
N ILE A 155 -1.02 17.44 -2.03
CA ILE A 155 -0.08 16.73 -2.90
C ILE A 155 0.48 17.66 -3.97
N ILE A 156 -0.37 18.43 -4.65
CA ILE A 156 0.03 19.37 -5.70
C ILE A 156 0.97 20.45 -5.14
N ALA A 157 0.60 21.06 -4.01
CA ALA A 157 1.40 22.10 -3.38
C ALA A 157 2.79 21.60 -2.96
N SER A 158 2.87 20.38 -2.46
CA SER A 158 4.12 19.75 -2.03
C SER A 158 4.98 19.30 -3.21
N ALA A 159 4.38 18.67 -4.22
CA ALA A 159 5.11 18.22 -5.40
C ALA A 159 5.69 19.39 -6.22
N LYS A 160 4.97 20.53 -6.32
CA LYS A 160 5.48 21.74 -6.97
C LYS A 160 6.69 22.37 -6.30
N LYS A 161 6.94 22.08 -5.01
CA LYS A 161 8.18 22.50 -4.35
C LYS A 161 9.39 21.70 -4.84
N LEU A 162 9.17 20.46 -5.28
CA LEU A 162 10.21 19.58 -5.84
C LEU A 162 10.37 19.81 -7.34
N ILE A 163 9.26 19.89 -8.06
CA ILE A 163 9.20 20.06 -9.52
C ILE A 163 8.25 21.23 -9.83
N PRO A 164 8.75 22.49 -9.87
CA PRO A 164 7.91 23.68 -10.06
C PRO A 164 7.06 23.64 -11.34
N ASN A 165 7.61 23.10 -12.42
CA ASN A 165 6.98 23.05 -13.73
C ASN A 165 6.20 21.75 -13.98
N LEU A 166 5.63 21.14 -12.94
CA LEU A 166 4.83 19.94 -13.09
C LEU A 166 3.61 20.23 -13.99
N PRO A 167 3.41 19.47 -15.10
CA PRO A 167 2.38 19.76 -16.09
C PRO A 167 1.01 19.25 -15.60
N MET A 168 0.35 20.00 -14.73
CA MET A 168 -0.91 19.58 -14.11
C MET A 168 -2.02 19.22 -15.12
N GLY A 169 -2.01 19.83 -16.30
CA GLY A 169 -2.95 19.49 -17.37
C GLY A 169 -2.74 18.10 -17.99
N ALA A 170 -1.65 17.43 -17.68
CA ALA A 170 -1.35 16.07 -18.12
C ALA A 170 -1.71 14.99 -17.07
N ALA A 171 -2.41 15.35 -16.00
CA ALA A 171 -2.96 14.39 -15.07
C ALA A 171 -4.02 13.51 -15.74
N ILE A 172 -3.88 12.19 -15.65
CA ILE A 172 -4.77 11.22 -16.32
C ILE A 172 -5.69 10.51 -15.34
N THR A 173 -5.28 10.38 -14.10
CA THR A 173 -6.12 9.77 -13.05
C THR A 173 -5.61 10.11 -11.66
N GLU A 174 -6.49 9.93 -10.70
CA GLU A 174 -6.21 10.00 -9.27
C GLU A 174 -6.69 8.72 -8.58
N PHE A 175 -6.03 8.32 -7.51
CA PHE A 175 -6.40 7.13 -6.76
C PHE A 175 -5.87 7.23 -5.32
N ALA A 176 -6.41 6.39 -4.45
CA ALA A 176 -5.93 6.26 -3.09
C ALA A 176 -5.79 4.80 -2.67
N GLY A 177 -4.91 4.56 -1.72
CA GLY A 177 -4.73 3.28 -1.05
C GLY A 177 -4.66 3.43 0.45
N LEU A 178 -4.90 2.35 1.18
CA LEU A 178 -4.85 2.31 2.63
C LEU A 178 -3.64 1.52 3.11
N ARG A 179 -2.82 2.16 3.91
CA ARG A 179 -1.70 1.53 4.61
C ARG A 179 -2.16 1.08 5.98
N ALA A 180 -1.86 -0.15 6.37
CA ALA A 180 -2.05 -0.64 7.73
C ALA A 180 -1.02 0.01 8.66
N VAL A 181 -1.48 0.63 9.75
CA VAL A 181 -0.63 1.19 10.81
C VAL A 181 -1.01 0.51 12.11
N SER A 182 -0.08 -0.25 12.68
CA SER A 182 -0.29 -0.93 13.95
C SER A 182 -0.23 0.05 15.13
N SER A 183 -1.07 -0.19 16.13
CA SER A 183 -1.06 0.54 17.40
C SER A 183 0.24 0.32 18.19
N THR A 184 1.00 -0.71 17.89
CA THR A 184 2.31 -0.99 18.49
C THR A 184 3.40 -0.05 17.97
N GLY A 185 3.15 0.68 16.87
CA GLY A 185 4.11 1.56 16.21
C GLY A 185 5.18 0.81 15.39
N ASP A 186 5.09 -0.50 15.30
CA ASP A 186 6.00 -1.38 14.55
C ASP A 186 5.20 -2.37 13.71
N PHE A 187 5.88 -3.22 12.97
CA PHE A 187 5.28 -4.35 12.26
C PHE A 187 4.87 -5.44 13.25
N VAL A 188 3.73 -6.07 13.02
CA VAL A 188 3.17 -7.14 13.86
C VAL A 188 3.05 -8.40 13.03
#